data_68af1a2b02c9cc4da7dce8f565feffbc
#
_entry.id   68af1a2b02c9cc4da7dce8f565feffbc
#
_cell.length_a   1.000
_cell.length_b   1.000
_cell.length_c   1.000
_cell.angle_alpha   90.00
_cell.angle_beta   90.00
_cell.angle_gamma   90.00
#
_symmetry.space_group_name_H-M   'P 1'
#
loop_
_entity.id
_entity.type
_entity.pdbx_description
1 polymer ?
#
loop_
_entity_poly.entity_id
_entity_poly.type
_entity_poly.pdbx_seq_one_letter_code
_entity_poly.pdbx_strand_id
1 'polypeptide(L)'
;YNWSDYINPAAITGFEKEYGIDVTYDIYDSSEIVDTKLMTGRSGYDVVVHAASFTARLKNAGILHPIDFKKLSNWHHLDANLIRTADEKYSNGVHGVPFFWGTTGITYNVDLIKERMPNAPLDSSALIFNPNIISKFSDCGISFLDDPTSVIPMAMMYLGYPANSVDLQHLKEVEALVKAVRPYITYFSSTKMLLDLPSEEVCIAMSWSGDYSVASDRAKQAGIDINLDYIIPKEGAGMWFDSMYIPKDAPHIENAYLFLNYMLRPEVIAASSNYIGYANANKSATPLVDPNLTEDVAVYPDAETLKRLQTTEVLAPKEERKRSRTWTKIKTGL
;
A
#
# COMPACT_ATOMS: atom_id res chain seq x y z
N TYR A 1 11.01 4.32 11.00
CA TYR A 1 10.07 3.23 11.11
C TYR A 1 9.22 3.19 9.83
N ASN A 2 9.27 2.10 9.06
CA ASN A 2 8.69 2.04 7.73
C ASN A 2 8.07 0.65 7.47
N TRP A 3 7.30 0.55 6.40
CA TRP A 3 6.83 -0.73 5.87
C TRP A 3 8.02 -1.62 5.49
N SER A 4 7.82 -2.92 5.54
CA SER A 4 8.78 -3.87 5.01
C SER A 4 8.98 -3.67 3.51
N ASP A 5 10.24 -3.79 3.05
CA ASP A 5 10.61 -3.68 1.62
C ASP A 5 10.16 -2.37 0.92
N TYR A 6 10.14 -1.24 1.63
CA TYR A 6 9.54 0.02 1.16
C TYR A 6 10.50 1.21 1.08
N ILE A 7 11.78 0.96 0.88
CA ILE A 7 12.82 1.94 0.59
C ILE A 7 14.00 1.25 -0.10
N ASN A 8 14.69 1.97 -0.98
CA ASN A 8 15.97 1.49 -1.49
C ASN A 8 17.04 1.58 -0.38
N PRO A 9 17.71 0.47 0.00
CA PRO A 9 18.79 0.52 1.01
C PRO A 9 19.91 1.49 0.67
N ALA A 10 20.16 1.73 -0.62
CA ALA A 10 21.16 2.71 -1.05
C ALA A 10 20.79 4.16 -0.68
N ALA A 11 19.50 4.48 -0.48
CA ALA A 11 19.09 5.77 0.02
C ALA A 11 19.50 5.98 1.49
N ILE A 12 19.41 4.93 2.31
CA ILE A 12 19.88 4.97 3.71
C ILE A 12 21.40 5.18 3.74
N THR A 13 22.15 4.32 3.09
CA THR A 13 23.64 4.41 3.09
C THR A 13 24.14 5.71 2.46
N GLY A 14 23.43 6.24 1.46
CA GLY A 14 23.72 7.53 0.86
C GLY A 14 23.54 8.70 1.82
N PHE A 15 22.44 8.69 2.59
CA PHE A 15 22.16 9.67 3.63
C PHE A 15 23.23 9.62 4.73
N GLU A 16 23.52 8.42 5.25
CA GLU A 16 24.53 8.23 6.30
C GLU A 16 25.90 8.76 5.87
N LYS A 17 26.31 8.44 4.64
CA LYS A 17 27.60 8.88 4.09
C LYS A 17 27.66 10.40 3.92
N GLU A 18 26.57 11.04 3.48
CA GLU A 18 26.52 12.48 3.20
C GLU A 18 26.49 13.32 4.48
N TYR A 19 25.68 12.90 5.46
CA TYR A 19 25.40 13.69 6.65
C TYR A 19 26.20 13.25 7.90
N GLY A 20 26.85 12.06 7.86
CA GLY A 20 27.53 11.49 9.03
C GLY A 20 26.55 11.14 10.15
N ILE A 21 25.33 10.78 9.82
CA ILE A 21 24.26 10.42 10.76
C ILE A 21 23.93 8.94 10.54
N ASP A 22 24.10 8.11 11.56
CA ASP A 22 23.71 6.70 11.51
C ASP A 22 22.17 6.58 11.55
N VAL A 23 21.63 5.67 10.73
CA VAL A 23 20.19 5.41 10.62
C VAL A 23 19.84 4.05 11.20
N THR A 24 19.07 4.03 12.28
CA THR A 24 18.41 2.81 12.76
C THR A 24 17.09 2.64 12.01
N TYR A 25 17.01 1.57 11.21
CA TYR A 25 15.85 1.31 10.35
C TYR A 25 15.04 0.14 10.86
N ASP A 26 13.87 0.42 11.41
CA ASP A 26 12.91 -0.58 11.89
C ASP A 26 11.74 -0.71 10.90
N ILE A 27 11.19 -1.92 10.79
CA ILE A 27 10.09 -2.24 9.89
C ILE A 27 8.83 -2.68 10.63
N TYR A 28 7.71 -2.57 9.96
CA TYR A 28 6.41 -3.13 10.36
C TYR A 28 5.64 -3.64 9.13
N ASP A 29 4.61 -4.43 9.35
CA ASP A 29 3.82 -5.12 8.32
C ASP A 29 2.30 -4.84 8.42
N SER A 30 1.85 -4.03 9.39
CA SER A 30 0.45 -3.64 9.49
C SER A 30 0.26 -2.22 10.03
N SER A 31 -0.77 -1.53 9.48
CA SER A 31 -1.16 -0.19 9.92
C SER A 31 -1.52 -0.13 11.41
N GLU A 32 -2.13 -1.21 11.94
CA GLU A 32 -2.55 -1.29 13.33
C GLU A 32 -1.36 -1.32 14.29
N ILE A 33 -0.26 -1.98 13.90
CA ILE A 33 0.96 -2.06 14.71
C ILE A 33 1.58 -0.67 14.84
N VAL A 34 1.80 0.04 13.71
CA VAL A 34 2.40 1.39 13.74
C VAL A 34 1.49 2.39 14.43
N ASP A 35 0.17 2.36 14.16
CA ASP A 35 -0.79 3.24 14.81
C ASP A 35 -0.79 3.05 16.33
N THR A 36 -0.84 1.80 16.80
CA THR A 36 -0.78 1.47 18.23
C THR A 36 0.53 1.96 18.85
N LYS A 37 1.67 1.73 18.19
CA LYS A 37 3.00 2.16 18.65
C LYS A 37 3.04 3.68 18.82
N LEU A 38 2.57 4.44 17.84
CA LEU A 38 2.56 5.90 17.88
C LEU A 38 1.58 6.44 18.94
N MET A 39 0.37 5.86 19.02
CA MET A 39 -0.66 6.26 19.99
C MET A 39 -0.25 6.02 21.44
N THR A 40 0.64 5.08 21.70
CA THR A 40 1.19 4.81 23.03
C THR A 40 2.14 5.94 23.49
N GLY A 41 2.72 6.70 22.53
CA GLY A 41 3.72 7.73 22.79
C GLY A 41 5.09 7.16 23.15
N ARG A 42 6.10 8.03 23.23
CA ARG A 42 7.51 7.65 23.47
C ARG A 42 7.97 6.58 22.48
N SER A 43 7.62 6.81 21.21
CA SER A 43 7.92 5.86 20.14
C SER A 43 9.43 5.67 19.94
N GLY A 44 10.21 6.72 20.19
CA GLY A 44 11.65 6.75 19.98
C GLY A 44 12.07 6.93 18.52
N TYR A 45 11.11 7.09 17.61
CA TYR A 45 11.37 7.29 16.19
C TYR A 45 11.48 8.77 15.82
N ASP A 46 12.38 9.08 14.90
CA ASP A 46 12.52 10.42 14.33
C ASP A 46 11.65 10.61 13.09
N VAL A 47 11.54 9.56 12.26
CA VAL A 47 10.70 9.56 11.06
C VAL A 47 9.86 8.27 11.03
N VAL A 48 8.59 8.41 10.70
CA VAL A 48 7.68 7.29 10.48
C VAL A 48 7.00 7.47 9.12
N VAL A 49 7.06 6.45 8.29
CA VAL A 49 6.21 6.35 7.08
C VAL A 49 4.90 5.70 7.49
N HIS A 50 3.78 6.24 7.06
CA HIS A 50 2.47 5.66 7.38
C HIS A 50 1.42 6.10 6.37
N ALA A 51 0.36 5.29 6.23
CA ALA A 51 -0.74 5.62 5.36
C ALA A 51 -1.41 6.95 5.74
N ALA A 52 -1.60 7.82 4.76
CA ALA A 52 -2.15 9.16 4.97
C ALA A 52 -3.57 9.14 5.54
N SER A 53 -4.32 8.05 5.37
CA SER A 53 -5.63 7.83 5.99
C SER A 53 -5.62 7.86 7.53
N PHE A 54 -4.46 7.69 8.16
CA PHE A 54 -4.30 7.80 9.62
C PHE A 54 -3.92 9.21 10.10
N THR A 55 -3.56 10.13 9.19
CA THR A 55 -3.08 11.48 9.56
C THR A 55 -4.04 12.23 10.46
N ALA A 56 -5.33 12.28 10.10
CA ALA A 56 -6.32 13.02 10.88
C ALA A 56 -6.44 12.48 12.32
N ARG A 57 -6.37 11.16 12.49
CA ARG A 57 -6.42 10.52 13.81
C ARG A 57 -5.19 10.86 14.65
N LEU A 58 -4.00 10.69 14.10
CA LEU A 58 -2.73 10.96 14.79
C LEU A 58 -2.57 12.45 15.10
N LYS A 59 -2.95 13.34 14.17
CA LYS A 59 -2.98 14.79 14.37
C LYS A 59 -3.91 15.17 15.51
N ASN A 60 -5.16 14.67 15.51
CA ASN A 60 -6.13 14.98 16.56
C ASN A 60 -5.71 14.46 17.95
N ALA A 61 -4.95 13.38 17.98
CA ALA A 61 -4.33 12.87 19.20
C ALA A 61 -3.07 13.65 19.63
N GLY A 62 -2.60 14.61 18.82
CA GLY A 62 -1.42 15.40 19.10
C GLY A 62 -0.10 14.62 19.01
N ILE A 63 -0.08 13.56 18.21
CA ILE A 63 1.06 12.63 18.05
C ILE A 63 2.07 13.12 17.01
N LEU A 64 1.63 13.94 16.04
CA LEU A 64 2.47 14.41 14.95
C LEU A 64 3.06 15.79 15.23
N HIS A 65 4.33 15.96 14.85
CA HIS A 65 4.99 17.25 14.80
C HIS A 65 4.58 17.99 13.52
N PRO A 66 4.18 19.28 13.60
CA PRO A 66 3.92 20.09 12.40
C PRO A 66 5.22 20.30 11.59
N ILE A 67 5.16 20.07 10.30
CA ILE A 67 6.29 20.24 9.38
C ILE A 67 6.46 21.73 9.02
N ASP A 68 7.64 22.29 9.25
CA ASP A 68 8.05 23.56 8.67
C ASP A 68 8.60 23.34 7.25
N PHE A 69 7.76 23.53 6.24
CA PHE A 69 8.13 23.34 4.83
C PHE A 69 9.27 24.26 4.37
N LYS A 70 9.57 25.35 5.08
CA LYS A 70 10.73 26.20 4.78
C LYS A 70 12.05 25.49 5.05
N LYS A 71 12.07 24.48 5.90
CA LYS A 71 13.23 23.63 6.15
C LYS A 71 13.42 22.55 5.06
N LEU A 72 12.44 22.34 4.18
CA LEU A 72 12.48 21.35 3.12
C LEU A 72 12.72 22.03 1.78
N SER A 73 13.97 22.31 1.44
CA SER A 73 14.33 23.00 0.19
C SER A 73 13.89 22.23 -1.08
N ASN A 74 13.74 20.90 -0.97
CA ASN A 74 13.30 20.02 -2.05
C ASN A 74 11.76 19.84 -2.11
N TRP A 75 10.98 20.53 -1.25
CA TRP A 75 9.52 20.45 -1.26
C TRP A 75 8.88 20.80 -2.62
N HIS A 76 9.49 21.72 -3.35
CA HIS A 76 9.01 22.19 -4.65
C HIS A 76 9.03 21.12 -5.76
N HIS A 77 9.71 19.99 -5.55
CA HIS A 77 9.73 18.86 -6.47
C HIS A 77 8.46 18.00 -6.39
N LEU A 78 7.71 18.08 -5.29
CA LEU A 78 6.49 17.29 -5.11
C LEU A 78 5.39 17.71 -6.08
N ASP A 79 4.55 16.75 -6.47
CA ASP A 79 3.37 17.01 -7.31
C ASP A 79 2.29 17.76 -6.51
N ALA A 80 1.95 18.97 -6.96
CA ALA A 80 0.96 19.81 -6.30
C ALA A 80 -0.45 19.20 -6.27
N ASN A 81 -0.80 18.32 -7.23
CA ASN A 81 -2.09 17.64 -7.26
C ASN A 81 -2.13 16.55 -6.20
N LEU A 82 -1.05 15.78 -6.04
CA LEU A 82 -0.96 14.75 -5.00
C LEU A 82 -0.95 15.38 -3.61
N ILE A 83 -0.21 16.50 -3.40
CA ILE A 83 -0.25 17.26 -2.13
C ILE A 83 -1.70 17.67 -1.82
N ARG A 84 -2.38 18.29 -2.80
CA ARG A 84 -3.77 18.74 -2.63
C ARG A 84 -4.70 17.58 -2.31
N THR A 85 -4.59 16.46 -3.02
CA THR A 85 -5.42 15.26 -2.79
C THR A 85 -5.19 14.69 -1.39
N ALA A 86 -3.94 14.58 -0.96
CA ALA A 86 -3.59 14.12 0.38
C ALA A 86 -4.14 15.07 1.47
N ASP A 87 -4.14 16.37 1.22
CA ASP A 87 -4.68 17.37 2.15
C ASP A 87 -6.21 17.33 2.21
N GLU A 88 -6.89 17.36 1.07
CA GLU A 88 -8.35 17.34 0.97
C GLU A 88 -8.95 16.03 1.53
N LYS A 89 -8.31 14.89 1.26
CA LYS A 89 -8.84 13.57 1.65
C LYS A 89 -8.45 13.16 3.06
N TYR A 90 -7.25 13.49 3.51
CA TYR A 90 -6.68 12.95 4.74
C TYR A 90 -6.29 14.01 5.76
N SER A 91 -6.52 15.28 5.48
CA SER A 91 -6.07 16.41 6.33
C SER A 91 -4.56 16.38 6.60
N ASN A 92 -3.80 15.93 5.59
CA ASN A 92 -2.34 15.77 5.68
C ASN A 92 -1.68 17.11 6.05
N GLY A 93 -2.07 18.19 5.37
CA GLY A 93 -1.74 19.58 5.67
C GLY A 93 -0.27 19.77 6.00
N VAL A 94 -0.04 20.34 7.16
CA VAL A 94 1.32 20.61 7.67
C VAL A 94 1.96 19.43 8.41
N HIS A 95 1.42 18.22 8.38
CA HIS A 95 1.93 17.14 9.21
C HIS A 95 2.60 16.01 8.42
N GLY A 96 2.21 15.79 7.17
CA GLY A 96 2.75 14.71 6.35
C GLY A 96 3.50 15.21 5.12
N VAL A 97 4.62 14.58 4.80
CA VAL A 97 5.37 14.77 3.56
C VAL A 97 5.02 13.61 2.62
N PRO A 98 4.30 13.85 1.51
CA PRO A 98 3.93 12.78 0.58
C PRO A 98 5.15 11.99 0.11
N PHE A 99 5.02 10.67 0.06
CA PHE A 99 6.13 9.76 -0.21
C PHE A 99 5.83 8.89 -1.43
N PHE A 100 5.18 7.75 -1.24
CA PHE A 100 4.72 6.88 -2.32
C PHE A 100 3.20 6.79 -2.34
N TRP A 101 2.66 6.31 -3.46
CA TRP A 101 1.25 6.02 -3.63
C TRP A 101 1.05 4.81 -4.54
N GLY A 102 -0.11 4.23 -4.48
CA GLY A 102 -0.44 3.07 -5.29
C GLY A 102 -1.89 2.67 -5.20
N THR A 103 -2.17 1.48 -5.73
CA THR A 103 -3.50 0.90 -5.75
C THR A 103 -3.51 -0.46 -5.05
N THR A 104 -4.68 -0.89 -4.61
CA THR A 104 -4.93 -2.26 -4.14
C THR A 104 -5.56 -3.05 -5.27
N GLY A 105 -4.99 -4.19 -5.61
CA GLY A 105 -5.48 -5.01 -6.73
C GLY A 105 -5.13 -6.49 -6.56
N ILE A 106 -4.84 -7.15 -7.67
CA ILE A 106 -4.60 -8.60 -7.71
C ILE A 106 -3.37 -8.89 -8.55
N THR A 107 -2.32 -9.41 -7.93
CA THR A 107 -1.18 -10.02 -8.63
C THR A 107 -1.48 -11.47 -8.96
N TYR A 108 -1.12 -11.92 -10.14
CA TYR A 108 -1.33 -13.31 -10.54
C TYR A 108 -0.22 -13.82 -11.47
N ASN A 109 0.00 -15.15 -11.42
CA ASN A 109 0.87 -15.84 -12.35
C ASN A 109 0.09 -16.12 -13.65
N VAL A 110 0.48 -15.45 -14.72
CA VAL A 110 -0.21 -15.48 -16.02
C VAL A 110 -0.33 -16.90 -16.57
N ASP A 111 0.72 -17.69 -16.46
CA ASP A 111 0.78 -19.02 -17.05
C ASP A 111 -0.06 -20.02 -16.25
N LEU A 112 0.05 -19.99 -14.91
CA LEU A 112 -0.75 -20.85 -14.02
C LEU A 112 -2.26 -20.55 -14.11
N ILE A 113 -2.61 -19.26 -14.32
CA ILE A 113 -4.03 -18.88 -14.51
C ILE A 113 -4.54 -19.38 -15.87
N LYS A 114 -3.78 -19.16 -16.94
CA LYS A 114 -4.17 -19.62 -18.30
C LYS A 114 -4.31 -21.14 -18.39
N GLU A 115 -3.44 -21.88 -17.73
CA GLU A 115 -3.51 -23.34 -17.67
C GLU A 115 -4.84 -23.83 -17.08
N ARG A 116 -5.30 -23.22 -15.98
CA ARG A 116 -6.51 -23.64 -15.24
C ARG A 116 -7.79 -23.05 -15.79
N MET A 117 -7.74 -21.82 -16.27
CA MET A 117 -8.89 -21.09 -16.79
C MET A 117 -8.46 -20.10 -17.89
N PRO A 118 -8.36 -20.54 -19.17
CA PRO A 118 -7.93 -19.68 -20.28
C PRO A 118 -8.75 -18.38 -20.44
N ASN A 119 -10.01 -18.40 -20.02
CA ASN A 119 -10.93 -17.25 -20.06
C ASN A 119 -11.19 -16.67 -18.66
N ALA A 120 -10.20 -16.67 -17.78
CA ALA A 120 -10.30 -16.03 -16.45
C ALA A 120 -10.63 -14.54 -16.59
N PRO A 121 -11.47 -13.97 -15.69
CA PRO A 121 -11.83 -12.56 -15.75
C PRO A 121 -10.68 -11.67 -15.20
N LEU A 122 -9.63 -11.50 -16.02
CA LEU A 122 -8.41 -10.74 -15.67
C LEU A 122 -8.61 -9.21 -15.68
N ASP A 123 -9.84 -8.76 -15.66
CA ASP A 123 -10.21 -7.34 -15.53
C ASP A 123 -11.14 -7.08 -14.33
N SER A 124 -11.35 -8.10 -13.49
CA SER A 124 -12.42 -8.09 -12.48
C SER A 124 -12.01 -8.72 -11.15
N SER A 125 -12.49 -8.15 -10.06
CA SER A 125 -12.42 -8.75 -8.72
C SER A 125 -13.18 -10.09 -8.62
N ALA A 126 -13.99 -10.47 -9.63
CA ALA A 126 -14.60 -11.78 -9.71
C ALA A 126 -13.57 -12.91 -9.67
N LEU A 127 -12.33 -12.65 -10.09
CA LEU A 127 -11.22 -13.62 -10.02
C LEU A 127 -11.04 -14.17 -8.60
N ILE A 128 -11.22 -13.32 -7.59
CA ILE A 128 -11.01 -13.67 -6.17
C ILE A 128 -12.29 -13.71 -5.33
N PHE A 129 -13.38 -13.05 -5.76
CA PHE A 129 -14.60 -12.98 -4.97
C PHE A 129 -15.75 -13.87 -5.50
N ASN A 130 -15.62 -14.47 -6.68
CA ASN A 130 -16.61 -15.43 -7.16
C ASN A 130 -16.20 -16.85 -6.78
N PRO A 131 -16.97 -17.57 -5.91
CA PRO A 131 -16.63 -18.92 -5.48
C PRO A 131 -16.44 -19.93 -6.60
N ASN A 132 -17.20 -19.81 -7.72
CA ASN A 132 -17.10 -20.70 -8.87
C ASN A 132 -15.83 -20.45 -9.71
N ILE A 133 -15.20 -19.29 -9.56
CA ILE A 133 -13.97 -18.92 -10.24
C ILE A 133 -12.77 -19.24 -9.37
N ILE A 134 -12.72 -18.68 -8.17
CA ILE A 134 -11.58 -18.83 -7.24
C ILE A 134 -11.31 -20.32 -6.90
N SER A 135 -12.35 -21.15 -6.81
CA SER A 135 -12.22 -22.59 -6.54
C SER A 135 -11.36 -23.34 -7.56
N LYS A 136 -11.24 -22.83 -8.78
CA LYS A 136 -10.42 -23.42 -9.84
C LYS A 136 -8.92 -23.24 -9.64
N PHE A 137 -8.54 -22.36 -8.72
CA PHE A 137 -7.15 -22.01 -8.41
C PHE A 137 -6.71 -22.46 -7.01
N SER A 138 -7.56 -23.26 -6.33
CA SER A 138 -7.28 -23.70 -4.96
C SER A 138 -6.06 -24.62 -4.84
N ASP A 139 -5.65 -25.27 -5.93
CA ASP A 139 -4.49 -26.16 -6.01
C ASP A 139 -3.16 -25.40 -6.15
N CYS A 140 -3.19 -24.17 -6.69
CA CYS A 140 -1.98 -23.35 -6.87
C CYS A 140 -1.82 -22.23 -5.82
N GLY A 141 -2.69 -22.19 -4.80
CA GLY A 141 -2.59 -21.26 -3.69
C GLY A 141 -3.09 -19.85 -3.98
N ILE A 142 -3.78 -19.28 -3.00
CA ILE A 142 -4.37 -17.94 -3.08
C ILE A 142 -4.13 -17.21 -1.77
N SER A 143 -3.60 -16.00 -1.82
CA SER A 143 -3.40 -15.16 -0.63
C SER A 143 -4.21 -13.88 -0.68
N PHE A 144 -4.65 -13.44 0.49
CA PHE A 144 -5.26 -12.13 0.69
C PHE A 144 -4.39 -11.29 1.62
N LEU A 145 -4.43 -9.97 1.46
CA LEU A 145 -3.81 -9.05 2.40
C LEU A 145 -4.39 -9.23 3.82
N ASP A 146 -3.55 -9.15 4.83
CA ASP A 146 -3.99 -9.03 6.22
C ASP A 146 -4.24 -7.57 6.59
N ASP A 147 -5.10 -6.93 5.80
CA ASP A 147 -5.43 -5.51 5.93
C ASP A 147 -6.91 -5.24 5.67
N PRO A 148 -7.71 -4.89 6.70
CA PRO A 148 -9.12 -4.57 6.55
C PRO A 148 -9.38 -3.32 5.71
N THR A 149 -8.38 -2.42 5.60
CA THR A 149 -8.51 -1.18 4.83
C THR A 149 -8.32 -1.40 3.34
N SER A 150 -7.85 -2.57 2.95
CA SER A 150 -7.72 -3.03 1.55
C SER A 150 -8.81 -4.03 1.18
N VAL A 151 -8.99 -5.09 1.99
CA VAL A 151 -9.89 -6.21 1.66
C VAL A 151 -11.36 -5.81 1.68
N ILE A 152 -11.82 -5.09 2.72
CA ILE A 152 -13.23 -4.71 2.86
C ILE A 152 -13.66 -3.73 1.76
N PRO A 153 -12.92 -2.64 1.46
CA PRO A 153 -13.24 -1.76 0.35
C PRO A 153 -13.31 -2.45 -1.01
N MET A 154 -12.39 -3.37 -1.30
CA MET A 154 -12.40 -4.09 -2.56
C MET A 154 -13.62 -5.02 -2.69
N ALA A 155 -14.00 -5.69 -1.60
CA ALA A 155 -15.22 -6.49 -1.55
C ALA A 155 -16.49 -5.63 -1.65
N MET A 156 -16.51 -4.42 -1.05
CA MET A 156 -17.59 -3.44 -1.20
C MET A 156 -17.79 -3.06 -2.67
N MET A 157 -16.71 -2.67 -3.35
CA MET A 157 -16.76 -2.27 -4.77
C MET A 157 -17.22 -3.43 -5.66
N TYR A 158 -16.76 -4.65 -5.39
CA TYR A 158 -17.23 -5.84 -6.09
C TYR A 158 -18.74 -6.07 -5.95
N LEU A 159 -19.32 -5.76 -4.79
CA LEU A 159 -20.77 -5.82 -4.55
C LEU A 159 -21.53 -4.60 -5.08
N GLY A 160 -20.84 -3.62 -5.66
CA GLY A 160 -21.43 -2.38 -6.17
C GLY A 160 -21.73 -1.32 -5.09
N TYR A 161 -21.10 -1.44 -3.92
CA TYR A 161 -21.22 -0.48 -2.82
C TYR A 161 -20.06 0.52 -2.82
N PRO A 162 -20.25 1.73 -2.22
CA PRO A 162 -19.14 2.64 -1.98
C PRO A 162 -18.05 1.96 -1.12
N ALA A 163 -16.78 2.13 -1.50
CA ALA A 163 -15.64 1.51 -0.82
C ALA A 163 -15.59 1.78 0.69
N ASN A 164 -15.99 2.98 1.10
CA ASN A 164 -15.96 3.44 2.49
C ASN A 164 -17.29 3.24 3.24
N SER A 165 -18.19 2.41 2.72
CA SER A 165 -19.47 2.16 3.36
C SER A 165 -19.30 1.53 4.75
N VAL A 166 -20.01 2.09 5.73
CA VAL A 166 -20.10 1.60 7.11
C VAL A 166 -21.52 1.13 7.46
N ASP A 167 -22.38 0.98 6.43
CA ASP A 167 -23.70 0.40 6.57
C ASP A 167 -23.58 -1.05 7.04
N LEU A 168 -24.40 -1.41 8.05
CA LEU A 168 -24.31 -2.75 8.67
C LEU A 168 -24.76 -3.86 7.73
N GLN A 169 -25.66 -3.58 6.79
CA GLN A 169 -26.10 -4.56 5.82
C GLN A 169 -25.00 -4.81 4.78
N HIS A 170 -24.35 -3.76 4.26
CA HIS A 170 -23.22 -3.88 3.35
C HIS A 170 -22.06 -4.67 4.01
N LEU A 171 -21.74 -4.36 5.28
CA LEU A 171 -20.70 -5.08 6.02
C LEU A 171 -21.05 -6.58 6.22
N LYS A 172 -22.34 -6.92 6.44
CA LYS A 172 -22.79 -8.33 6.51
C LYS A 172 -22.65 -9.04 5.16
N GLU A 173 -22.93 -8.36 4.07
CA GLU A 173 -22.81 -8.92 2.72
C GLU A 173 -21.34 -9.12 2.34
N VAL A 174 -20.45 -8.19 2.71
CA VAL A 174 -18.99 -8.38 2.59
C VAL A 174 -18.52 -9.58 3.42
N GLU A 175 -18.99 -9.69 4.68
CA GLU A 175 -18.68 -10.85 5.54
C GLU A 175 -19.11 -12.17 4.87
N ALA A 176 -20.33 -12.22 4.34
CA ALA A 176 -20.86 -13.40 3.65
C ALA A 176 -20.07 -13.71 2.37
N LEU A 177 -19.73 -12.70 1.57
CA LEU A 177 -18.94 -12.83 0.35
C LEU A 177 -17.56 -13.45 0.64
N VAL A 178 -16.83 -12.86 1.58
CA VAL A 178 -15.46 -13.33 1.88
C VAL A 178 -15.51 -14.71 2.57
N LYS A 179 -16.49 -14.99 3.42
CA LYS A 179 -16.73 -16.34 3.98
C LYS A 179 -16.96 -17.39 2.89
N ALA A 180 -17.68 -17.05 1.81
CA ALA A 180 -17.95 -17.98 0.72
C ALA A 180 -16.66 -18.36 -0.05
N VAL A 181 -15.67 -17.47 -0.14
CA VAL A 181 -14.39 -17.74 -0.79
C VAL A 181 -13.30 -18.17 0.19
N ARG A 182 -13.50 -18.02 1.50
CA ARG A 182 -12.54 -18.34 2.55
C ARG A 182 -11.94 -19.75 2.46
N PRO A 183 -12.70 -20.83 2.07
CA PRO A 183 -12.14 -22.16 1.94
C PRO A 183 -11.03 -22.30 0.89
N TYR A 184 -10.96 -21.36 -0.04
CA TYR A 184 -9.97 -21.35 -1.14
C TYR A 184 -8.78 -20.44 -0.84
N ILE A 185 -8.85 -19.62 0.22
CA ILE A 185 -7.76 -18.72 0.62
C ILE A 185 -6.77 -19.52 1.48
N THR A 186 -5.54 -19.61 1.01
CA THR A 186 -4.45 -20.31 1.69
C THR A 186 -4.07 -19.62 3.00
N TYR A 187 -3.90 -18.29 2.94
CA TYR A 187 -3.60 -17.46 4.12
C TYR A 187 -3.95 -15.98 3.90
N PHE A 188 -3.95 -15.23 5.01
CA PHE A 188 -3.93 -13.77 5.03
C PHE A 188 -2.54 -13.30 5.46
N SER A 189 -1.86 -12.53 4.63
CA SER A 189 -0.57 -11.90 4.93
C SER A 189 -0.31 -10.76 3.95
N SER A 190 0.26 -9.66 4.45
CA SER A 190 0.60 -8.50 3.62
C SER A 190 2.03 -8.54 3.06
N THR A 191 2.83 -9.56 3.41
CA THR A 191 4.24 -9.64 2.99
C THR A 191 4.66 -11.01 2.46
N LYS A 192 4.01 -12.10 2.94
CA LYS A 192 4.41 -13.47 2.59
C LYS A 192 4.31 -13.76 1.09
N MET A 193 3.32 -13.16 0.37
CA MET A 193 3.16 -13.32 -1.06
C MET A 193 4.37 -12.85 -1.89
N LEU A 194 5.19 -11.93 -1.35
CA LEU A 194 6.43 -11.48 -2.01
C LEU A 194 7.49 -12.57 -2.18
N LEU A 195 7.37 -13.67 -1.43
CA LEU A 195 8.21 -14.86 -1.53
C LEU A 195 7.46 -16.01 -2.21
N ASP A 196 6.16 -16.13 -1.93
CA ASP A 196 5.36 -17.27 -2.36
C ASP A 196 4.93 -17.15 -3.84
N LEU A 197 4.77 -15.95 -4.39
CA LEU A 197 4.54 -15.74 -5.83
C LEU A 197 5.77 -16.20 -6.65
N PRO A 198 7.01 -15.77 -6.34
CA PRO A 198 8.20 -16.25 -7.05
C PRO A 198 8.44 -17.75 -6.96
N SER A 199 8.07 -18.38 -5.86
CA SER A 199 8.23 -19.83 -5.65
C SER A 199 7.05 -20.66 -6.12
N GLU A 200 6.02 -20.03 -6.71
CA GLU A 200 4.77 -20.64 -7.17
C GLU A 200 3.94 -21.36 -6.07
N GLU A 201 4.20 -21.01 -4.80
CA GLU A 201 3.38 -21.48 -3.66
C GLU A 201 1.99 -20.79 -3.65
N VAL A 202 1.86 -19.62 -4.30
CA VAL A 202 0.60 -18.98 -4.63
C VAL A 202 0.61 -18.49 -6.08
N CYS A 203 -0.52 -18.64 -6.77
CA CYS A 203 -0.70 -18.19 -8.14
C CYS A 203 -1.57 -16.92 -8.25
N ILE A 204 -2.28 -16.56 -7.18
CA ILE A 204 -3.10 -15.34 -7.07
C ILE A 204 -2.84 -14.72 -5.69
N ALA A 205 -2.59 -13.44 -5.67
CA ALA A 205 -2.46 -12.67 -4.43
C ALA A 205 -3.25 -11.36 -4.53
N MET A 206 -4.12 -11.09 -3.57
CA MET A 206 -4.55 -9.71 -3.34
C MET A 206 -3.34 -8.94 -2.80
N SER A 207 -2.96 -7.85 -3.47
CA SER A 207 -1.69 -7.16 -3.23
C SER A 207 -1.79 -5.67 -3.52
N TRP A 208 -0.71 -4.95 -3.27
CA TRP A 208 -0.54 -3.57 -3.69
C TRP A 208 0.25 -3.50 -5.01
N SER A 209 0.10 -2.39 -5.74
CA SER A 209 0.59 -2.26 -7.12
C SER A 209 2.10 -2.46 -7.33
N GLY A 210 2.95 -2.22 -6.33
CA GLY A 210 4.39 -2.47 -6.44
C GLY A 210 4.80 -3.90 -6.09
N ASP A 211 3.94 -4.66 -5.42
CA ASP A 211 4.29 -6.00 -4.93
C ASP A 211 4.62 -6.98 -6.05
N TYR A 212 3.91 -6.89 -7.18
CA TYR A 212 4.18 -7.77 -8.32
C TYR A 212 5.55 -7.49 -8.94
N SER A 213 5.99 -6.22 -8.96
CA SER A 213 7.32 -5.84 -9.43
C SER A 213 8.40 -6.40 -8.51
N VAL A 214 8.23 -6.24 -7.18
CA VAL A 214 9.15 -6.79 -6.17
C VAL A 214 9.21 -8.32 -6.27
N ALA A 215 8.07 -9.00 -6.42
CA ALA A 215 8.02 -10.45 -6.57
C ALA A 215 8.70 -10.90 -7.87
N SER A 216 8.46 -10.19 -8.99
CA SER A 216 9.11 -10.47 -10.28
C SER A 216 10.63 -10.31 -10.21
N ASP A 217 11.12 -9.27 -9.54
CA ASP A 217 12.55 -9.05 -9.37
C ASP A 217 13.21 -10.10 -8.47
N ARG A 218 12.53 -10.55 -7.42
CA ARG A 218 12.97 -11.67 -6.58
C ARG A 218 13.08 -12.96 -7.39
N ALA A 219 12.10 -13.26 -8.24
CA ALA A 219 12.16 -14.41 -9.14
C ALA A 219 13.37 -14.34 -10.06
N LYS A 220 13.60 -13.20 -10.72
CA LYS A 220 14.77 -12.98 -11.58
C LYS A 220 16.09 -13.18 -10.83
N GLN A 221 16.21 -12.63 -9.61
CA GLN A 221 17.40 -12.80 -8.76
C GLN A 221 17.64 -14.26 -8.36
N ALA A 222 16.56 -15.03 -8.18
CA ALA A 222 16.62 -16.46 -7.90
C ALA A 222 16.83 -17.33 -9.17
N GLY A 223 16.84 -16.74 -10.37
CA GLY A 223 16.92 -17.46 -11.64
C GLY A 223 15.65 -18.21 -12.02
N ILE A 224 14.51 -17.79 -11.46
CA ILE A 224 13.18 -18.36 -11.73
C ILE A 224 12.53 -17.54 -12.86
N ASP A 225 12.14 -18.22 -13.94
CA ASP A 225 11.40 -17.63 -15.04
C ASP A 225 9.89 -17.70 -14.73
N ILE A 226 9.31 -16.57 -14.31
CA ILE A 226 7.90 -16.45 -13.94
C ILE A 226 7.29 -15.22 -14.60
N ASN A 227 6.06 -15.37 -15.06
CA ASN A 227 5.31 -14.29 -15.69
C ASN A 227 4.21 -13.81 -14.72
N LEU A 228 4.48 -12.74 -13.98
CA LEU A 228 3.49 -12.09 -13.11
C LEU A 228 2.87 -10.89 -13.81
N ASP A 229 1.60 -10.63 -13.49
CA ASP A 229 0.87 -9.45 -13.94
C ASP A 229 -0.05 -8.95 -12.82
N TYR A 230 -0.59 -7.74 -12.96
CA TYR A 230 -1.38 -7.08 -11.93
C TYR A 230 -2.69 -6.52 -12.51
N ILE A 231 -3.78 -6.72 -11.78
CA ILE A 231 -5.11 -6.23 -12.16
C ILE A 231 -5.53 -5.07 -11.26
N ILE A 232 -5.90 -3.94 -11.86
CA ILE A 232 -6.77 -2.94 -11.25
C ILE A 232 -8.20 -3.23 -11.70
N PRO A 233 -9.07 -3.79 -10.84
CA PRO A 233 -10.38 -4.28 -11.26
C PRO A 233 -11.28 -3.20 -11.85
N LYS A 234 -12.13 -3.60 -12.79
CA LYS A 234 -13.11 -2.71 -13.42
C LYS A 234 -14.21 -2.22 -12.46
N GLU A 235 -14.48 -2.98 -11.42
CA GLU A 235 -15.42 -2.59 -10.36
C GLU A 235 -14.89 -1.43 -9.50
N GLY A 236 -13.60 -1.17 -9.59
CA GLY A 236 -12.87 -0.16 -8.82
C GLY A 236 -11.78 -0.76 -7.95
N ALA A 237 -10.90 0.09 -7.50
CA ALA A 237 -9.79 -0.27 -6.61
C ALA A 237 -9.54 0.82 -5.57
N GLY A 238 -8.95 0.43 -4.45
CA GLY A 238 -8.45 1.38 -3.47
C GLY A 238 -7.22 2.11 -4.01
N MET A 239 -7.21 3.44 -3.90
CA MET A 239 -6.03 4.27 -4.09
C MET A 239 -5.57 4.75 -2.72
N TRP A 240 -4.32 4.55 -2.41
CA TRP A 240 -3.74 4.92 -1.12
C TRP A 240 -2.50 5.80 -1.32
N PHE A 241 -2.20 6.58 -0.28
CA PHE A 241 -1.03 7.45 -0.21
C PHE A 241 -0.33 7.17 1.10
N ASP A 242 0.99 7.11 1.05
CA ASP A 242 1.83 7.12 2.23
C ASP A 242 2.55 8.45 2.36
N SER A 243 2.77 8.86 3.59
CA SER A 243 3.51 10.07 3.92
C SER A 243 4.57 9.78 4.97
N MET A 244 5.63 10.55 4.93
CA MET A 244 6.63 10.60 5.99
C MET A 244 6.17 11.59 7.06
N TYR A 245 6.24 11.20 8.31
CA TYR A 245 5.84 11.99 9.48
C TYR A 245 6.99 12.08 10.47
N ILE A 246 7.04 13.20 11.20
CA ILE A 246 7.87 13.35 12.38
C ILE A 246 6.96 13.17 13.60
N PRO A 247 7.16 12.16 14.45
CA PRO A 247 6.46 12.06 15.72
C PRO A 247 6.74 13.28 16.60
N LYS A 248 5.77 13.70 17.42
CA LYS A 248 5.92 14.86 18.31
C LYS A 248 7.04 14.67 19.35
N ASP A 249 7.29 13.43 19.71
CA ASP A 249 8.31 13.01 20.67
C ASP A 249 9.61 12.55 20.01
N ALA A 250 9.82 12.87 18.73
CA ALA A 250 11.04 12.57 18.00
C ALA A 250 12.28 13.13 18.74
N PRO A 251 13.27 12.27 19.04
CA PRO A 251 14.46 12.72 19.79
C PRO A 251 15.38 13.62 18.96
N HIS A 252 15.38 13.49 17.61
CA HIS A 252 16.31 14.20 16.74
C HIS A 252 15.60 14.93 15.59
N ILE A 253 14.75 15.91 15.91
CA ILE A 253 13.89 16.61 14.92
C ILE A 253 14.70 17.22 13.76
N GLU A 254 15.87 17.82 14.02
CA GLU A 254 16.67 18.41 12.93
C GLU A 254 17.22 17.33 11.98
N ASN A 255 17.63 16.18 12.49
CA ASN A 255 18.06 15.05 11.66
C ASN A 255 16.88 14.49 10.84
N ALA A 256 15.68 14.47 11.43
CA ALA A 256 14.46 14.09 10.71
C ALA A 256 14.22 15.01 9.50
N TYR A 257 14.34 16.33 9.66
CA TYR A 257 14.23 17.26 8.54
C TYR A 257 15.30 17.04 7.45
N LEU A 258 16.54 16.75 7.84
CA LEU A 258 17.59 16.41 6.87
C LEU A 258 17.23 15.17 6.08
N PHE A 259 16.72 14.12 6.75
CA PHE A 259 16.31 12.88 6.10
C PHE A 259 15.11 13.11 5.17
N LEU A 260 14.06 13.79 5.62
CA LEU A 260 12.91 14.14 4.79
C LEU A 260 13.35 14.90 3.54
N ASN A 261 14.16 15.93 3.72
CA ASN A 261 14.64 16.75 2.61
C ASN A 261 15.54 15.98 1.64
N TYR A 262 16.34 15.03 2.15
CA TYR A 262 17.15 14.13 1.33
C TYR A 262 16.28 13.20 0.49
N MET A 263 15.25 12.58 1.09
CA MET A 263 14.31 11.70 0.39
C MET A 263 13.49 12.43 -0.68
N LEU A 264 13.31 13.75 -0.56
CA LEU A 264 12.64 14.57 -1.56
C LEU A 264 13.51 14.91 -2.78
N ARG A 265 14.78 14.54 -2.83
CA ARG A 265 15.61 14.70 -4.02
C ARG A 265 15.10 13.80 -5.16
N PRO A 266 14.94 14.34 -6.37
CA PRO A 266 14.41 13.57 -7.50
C PRO A 266 15.16 12.27 -7.77
N GLU A 267 16.50 12.29 -7.72
CA GLU A 267 17.35 11.13 -7.97
C GLU A 267 17.23 10.07 -6.86
N VAL A 268 17.04 10.48 -5.60
CA VAL A 268 16.94 9.56 -4.46
C VAL A 268 15.60 8.84 -4.48
N ILE A 269 14.50 9.59 -4.68
CA ILE A 269 13.17 8.99 -4.68
C ILE A 269 12.90 8.18 -5.95
N ALA A 270 13.43 8.59 -7.11
CA ALA A 270 13.36 7.81 -8.35
C ALA A 270 14.08 6.46 -8.20
N ALA A 271 15.31 6.46 -7.63
CA ALA A 271 16.02 5.23 -7.35
C ALA A 271 15.26 4.32 -6.37
N SER A 272 14.52 4.91 -5.42
CA SER A 272 13.66 4.14 -4.53
C SER A 272 12.43 3.58 -5.28
N SER A 273 11.75 4.38 -6.13
CA SER A 273 10.67 3.86 -7.01
C SER A 273 11.13 2.69 -7.86
N ASN A 274 12.30 2.82 -8.51
CA ASN A 274 12.85 1.75 -9.36
C ASN A 274 13.17 0.47 -8.58
N TYR A 275 13.47 0.60 -7.29
CA TYR A 275 13.80 -0.54 -6.42
C TYR A 275 12.56 -1.24 -5.86
N ILE A 276 11.52 -0.45 -5.46
CA ILE A 276 10.33 -0.99 -4.79
C ILE A 276 9.11 -1.15 -5.72
N GLY A 277 9.17 -0.67 -6.96
CA GLY A 277 8.08 -0.80 -7.94
C GLY A 277 6.88 0.12 -7.71
N TYR A 278 6.96 1.14 -6.84
CA TYR A 278 5.84 2.04 -6.55
C TYR A 278 6.02 3.43 -7.14
N ALA A 279 4.89 4.07 -7.48
CA ALA A 279 4.87 5.46 -7.88
C ALA A 279 5.17 6.38 -6.69
N ASN A 280 6.03 7.38 -6.88
CA ASN A 280 6.36 8.38 -5.88
C ASN A 280 5.59 9.68 -6.09
N ALA A 281 5.57 10.52 -5.05
CA ALA A 281 4.87 11.80 -5.07
C ALA A 281 5.70 12.97 -5.65
N ASN A 282 6.92 12.71 -6.17
CA ASN A 282 7.83 13.72 -6.65
C ASN A 282 7.74 13.85 -8.18
N LYS A 283 7.11 14.92 -8.65
CA LYS A 283 6.94 15.16 -10.09
C LYS A 283 8.26 15.30 -10.85
N SER A 284 9.28 15.88 -10.23
CA SER A 284 10.60 16.05 -10.86
C SER A 284 11.37 14.73 -10.97
N ALA A 285 10.97 13.70 -10.23
CA ALA A 285 11.56 12.38 -10.29
C ALA A 285 11.05 11.54 -11.46
N THR A 286 9.85 11.82 -11.98
CA THR A 286 9.22 11.00 -13.04
C THR A 286 10.14 10.74 -14.25
N PRO A 287 10.91 11.71 -14.77
CA PRO A 287 11.83 11.45 -15.89
C PRO A 287 13.05 10.57 -15.53
N LEU A 288 13.27 10.31 -14.23
CA LEU A 288 14.37 9.49 -13.70
C LEU A 288 13.90 8.09 -13.29
N VAL A 289 12.59 7.87 -13.25
CA VAL A 289 12.00 6.55 -13.00
C VAL A 289 12.12 5.70 -14.26
N ASP A 290 12.36 4.40 -14.09
CA ASP A 290 12.45 3.43 -15.19
C ASP A 290 11.21 3.54 -16.09
N PRO A 291 11.37 3.69 -17.41
CA PRO A 291 10.25 3.70 -18.37
C PRO A 291 9.30 2.49 -18.22
N ASN A 292 9.83 1.30 -17.88
CA ASN A 292 9.01 0.13 -17.65
C ASN A 292 8.01 0.32 -16.48
N LEU A 293 8.34 1.15 -15.49
CA LEU A 293 7.42 1.48 -14.39
C LEU A 293 6.46 2.61 -14.78
N THR A 294 6.98 3.68 -15.45
CA THR A 294 6.14 4.84 -15.78
C THR A 294 5.14 4.56 -16.90
N GLU A 295 5.40 3.57 -17.76
CA GLU A 295 4.52 3.11 -18.83
C GLU A 295 3.58 1.98 -18.35
N ASP A 296 3.82 1.41 -17.18
CA ASP A 296 2.99 0.36 -16.59
C ASP A 296 1.74 0.98 -15.93
N VAL A 297 0.58 0.69 -16.51
CA VAL A 297 -0.72 1.16 -15.99
C VAL A 297 -1.09 0.59 -14.62
N ALA A 298 -0.43 -0.47 -14.18
CA ALA A 298 -0.55 -1.02 -12.84
C ALA A 298 0.06 -0.08 -11.79
N VAL A 299 1.17 0.58 -12.13
CA VAL A 299 1.93 1.50 -11.25
C VAL A 299 1.52 2.95 -11.48
N TYR A 300 1.39 3.36 -12.75
CA TYR A 300 0.93 4.69 -13.15
C TYR A 300 -0.37 4.58 -13.95
N PRO A 301 -1.52 4.45 -13.28
CA PRO A 301 -2.82 4.27 -13.92
C PRO A 301 -3.17 5.41 -14.87
N ASP A 302 -3.77 5.06 -16.02
CA ASP A 302 -4.26 6.02 -16.99
C ASP A 302 -5.48 6.80 -16.48
N ALA A 303 -5.88 7.83 -17.22
CA ALA A 303 -6.98 8.73 -16.84
C ALA A 303 -8.33 8.00 -16.69
N GLU A 304 -8.59 6.92 -17.42
CA GLU A 304 -9.82 6.13 -17.30
C GLU A 304 -9.79 5.25 -16.05
N THR A 305 -8.65 4.64 -15.76
CA THR A 305 -8.44 3.87 -14.53
C THR A 305 -8.56 4.75 -13.30
N LEU A 306 -7.94 5.95 -13.31
CA LEU A 306 -8.02 6.89 -12.20
C LEU A 306 -9.46 7.28 -11.81
N LYS A 307 -10.41 7.31 -12.77
CA LYS A 307 -11.83 7.64 -12.49
C LYS A 307 -12.54 6.60 -11.61
N ARG A 308 -12.09 5.35 -11.63
CA ARG A 308 -12.69 4.25 -10.85
C ARG A 308 -11.96 3.96 -9.54
N LEU A 309 -10.85 4.68 -9.27
CA LEU A 309 -10.15 4.55 -8.01
C LEU A 309 -10.86 5.33 -6.90
N GLN A 310 -10.91 4.73 -5.72
CA GLN A 310 -11.50 5.33 -4.53
C GLN A 310 -10.46 5.38 -3.41
N THR A 311 -10.32 6.56 -2.80
CA THR A 311 -9.45 6.73 -1.64
C THR A 311 -10.12 6.19 -0.39
N THR A 312 -9.34 5.55 0.50
CA THR A 312 -9.81 5.17 1.84
C THR A 312 -10.10 6.44 2.65
N GLU A 313 -11.29 6.53 3.24
CA GLU A 313 -11.67 7.65 4.11
C GLU A 313 -11.29 7.39 5.56
N VAL A 314 -11.04 8.47 6.28
CA VAL A 314 -10.86 8.43 7.75
C VAL A 314 -12.21 8.15 8.39
N LEU A 315 -12.37 6.99 8.98
CA LEU A 315 -13.60 6.62 9.66
C LEU A 315 -13.64 7.16 11.10
N ALA A 316 -14.83 7.52 11.55
CA ALA A 316 -15.03 7.82 12.98
C ALA A 316 -14.75 6.56 13.83
N PRO A 317 -14.29 6.70 15.11
CA PRO A 317 -13.91 5.55 15.94
C PRO A 317 -15.01 4.48 16.12
N LYS A 318 -16.29 4.88 16.09
CA LYS A 318 -17.43 3.94 16.15
C LYS A 318 -17.56 3.11 14.89
N GLU A 319 -17.28 3.69 13.74
CA GLU A 319 -17.35 3.07 12.42
C GLU A 319 -16.15 2.18 12.18
N GLU A 320 -14.96 2.63 12.57
CA GLU A 320 -13.75 1.82 12.55
C GLU A 320 -13.90 0.53 13.37
N ARG A 321 -14.55 0.60 14.56
CA ARG A 321 -14.87 -0.60 15.35
C ARG A 321 -15.81 -1.57 14.64
N LYS A 322 -16.74 -1.08 13.79
CA LYS A 322 -17.61 -1.97 12.99
C LYS A 322 -16.78 -2.71 11.95
N ARG A 323 -15.91 -2.00 11.22
CA ARG A 323 -15.01 -2.56 10.21
C ARG A 323 -14.07 -3.60 10.83
N SER A 324 -13.42 -3.28 11.93
CA SER A 324 -12.53 -4.21 12.65
C SER A 324 -13.25 -5.47 13.15
N ARG A 325 -14.50 -5.36 13.62
CA ARG A 325 -15.30 -6.54 14.02
C ARG A 325 -15.65 -7.42 12.82
N THR A 326 -16.03 -6.82 11.70
CA THR A 326 -16.28 -7.56 10.44
C THR A 326 -15.01 -8.26 9.99
N TRP A 327 -13.85 -7.59 10.06
CA TRP A 327 -12.56 -8.18 9.74
C TRP A 327 -12.22 -9.38 10.60
N THR A 328 -12.39 -9.26 11.92
CA THR A 328 -12.16 -10.37 12.85
C THR A 328 -13.00 -11.60 12.48
N LYS A 329 -14.28 -11.42 12.16
CA LYS A 329 -15.16 -12.52 11.73
C LYS A 329 -14.74 -13.13 10.40
N ILE A 330 -14.31 -12.30 9.44
CA ILE A 330 -13.76 -12.75 8.16
C ILE A 330 -12.55 -13.65 8.38
N LYS A 331 -11.59 -13.21 9.19
CA LYS A 331 -10.35 -13.96 9.45
C LYS A 331 -10.58 -15.25 10.21
N THR A 332 -11.40 -15.20 11.25
CA THR A 332 -11.64 -16.37 12.13
C THR A 332 -12.67 -17.35 11.55
N GLY A 333 -13.48 -16.91 10.58
CA GLY A 333 -14.56 -17.72 10.01
C GLY A 333 -15.78 -17.90 10.94
N LEU A 334 -15.83 -17.16 12.06
CA LEU A 334 -16.89 -17.21 13.08
C LEU A 334 -18.12 -16.36 12.71
#